data_bc0a8c8f776226b323e09b56038ed17d
#
_entry.id   bc0a8c8f776226b323e09b56038ed17d
#
_cell.length_a   1.000
_cell.length_b   1.000
_cell.length_c   1.000
_cell.angle_alpha   90.00
_cell.angle_beta   90.00
_cell.angle_gamma   90.00
#
_symmetry.space_group_name_H-M   'P 1'
#
loop_
_entity.id
_entity.type
_entity.pdbx_description
1 polymer ?
#
loop_
_entity_poly.entity_id
_entity_poly.type
_entity_poly.pdbx_seq_one_letter_code
_entity_poly.pdbx_strand_id
1 'polypeptide(L)'
;AEYFEKYRNKASKLRHVDFNQGIDARLINEKNIKLLSEIPINPLRIAFDSMKFRKHYEKAIKLGVNQGIKKFSNYLLYNYNDQPADLYKRLKINVDLCDEYNIQIYSFPMKYHPIFGIEKLNREYLGVHWNRKFVRSVQAVLNATKGKIGKGKSFFQKAFGKDESEFYKILYMPEAFIVYRLFFEATDLTDQWWDDFNSLSPENLEIAKKIIELNNFKHLQTLSINSK
;
A
#
# COMPACT_ATOMS: atom_id res chain seq x y z
N ALA A 1 -18.28 26.34 10.42
CA ALA A 1 -18.79 25.63 11.61
C ALA A 1 -20.32 25.77 11.69
N GLU A 2 -20.88 26.98 11.73
CA GLU A 2 -22.33 27.24 11.89
C GLU A 2 -23.22 26.49 10.88
N TYR A 3 -22.83 26.46 9.59
CA TYR A 3 -23.55 25.71 8.56
C TYR A 3 -23.68 24.23 8.90
N PHE A 4 -22.62 23.58 9.37
CA PHE A 4 -22.61 22.14 9.67
C PHE A 4 -23.37 21.81 10.96
N GLU A 5 -23.42 22.72 11.93
CA GLU A 5 -24.24 22.56 13.13
C GLU A 5 -25.72 22.54 12.78
N LYS A 6 -26.16 23.42 11.86
CA LYS A 6 -27.55 23.50 11.39
C LYS A 6 -28.03 22.21 10.73
N TYR A 7 -27.15 21.45 10.09
CA TYR A 7 -27.49 20.27 9.33
C TYR A 7 -27.04 18.94 10.00
N ARG A 8 -27.20 18.86 11.32
CA ARG A 8 -27.04 17.61 12.05
C ARG A 8 -28.06 16.58 11.57
N ASN A 9 -27.67 15.27 11.56
CA ASN A 9 -28.61 14.21 11.25
C ASN A 9 -29.63 14.01 12.39
N LYS A 10 -30.65 13.13 12.18
CA LYS A 10 -31.68 12.83 13.19
C LYS A 10 -31.11 12.32 14.52
N ALA A 11 -29.90 11.72 14.52
CA ALA A 11 -29.21 11.26 15.71
C ALA A 11 -28.28 12.33 16.32
N SER A 12 -28.44 13.59 15.97
CA SER A 12 -27.63 14.75 16.42
C SER A 12 -26.12 14.61 16.11
N LYS A 13 -25.76 13.73 15.16
CA LYS A 13 -24.37 13.58 14.75
C LYS A 13 -23.99 14.66 13.75
N LEU A 14 -22.84 15.27 13.98
CA LEU A 14 -22.25 16.24 13.06
C LEU A 14 -22.00 15.59 11.69
N ARG A 15 -22.39 16.25 10.62
CA ARG A 15 -22.02 15.86 9.25
C ARG A 15 -20.58 16.23 8.99
N HIS A 16 -19.85 15.32 8.37
CA HIS A 16 -18.45 15.55 8.03
C HIS A 16 -18.28 15.94 6.57
N VAL A 17 -17.23 16.72 6.33
CA VAL A 17 -16.73 17.01 4.99
C VAL A 17 -15.66 15.99 4.64
N ASP A 18 -15.73 15.42 3.45
CA ASP A 18 -14.73 14.52 2.91
C ASP A 18 -14.33 15.00 1.50
N PHE A 19 -13.08 15.44 1.36
CA PHE A 19 -12.49 15.73 0.04
C PHE A 19 -12.02 14.43 -0.58
N ASN A 20 -12.93 13.66 -1.12
CA ASN A 20 -12.74 12.27 -1.54
C ASN A 20 -11.55 12.04 -2.50
N GLN A 21 -11.19 13.02 -3.32
CA GLN A 21 -10.02 12.90 -4.21
C GLN A 21 -8.68 13.16 -3.52
N GLY A 22 -8.71 13.69 -2.29
CA GLY A 22 -7.53 14.10 -1.55
C GLY A 22 -7.00 15.47 -1.97
N ILE A 23 -6.28 16.09 -1.05
CA ILE A 23 -5.64 17.40 -1.24
C ILE A 23 -4.18 17.16 -1.61
N ASP A 24 -3.67 17.94 -2.55
CA ASP A 24 -2.25 17.92 -2.89
C ASP A 24 -1.42 18.42 -1.71
N ALA A 25 -0.51 17.57 -1.20
CA ALA A 25 0.34 17.89 -0.06
C ALA A 25 1.20 19.14 -0.28
N ARG A 26 1.54 19.48 -1.53
CA ARG A 26 2.36 20.65 -1.90
C ARG A 26 1.62 21.97 -1.67
N LEU A 27 0.29 21.94 -1.69
CA LEU A 27 -0.55 23.11 -1.52
C LEU A 27 -0.89 23.38 -0.05
N ILE A 28 -0.61 22.44 0.87
CA ILE A 28 -0.90 22.59 2.29
C ILE A 28 0.15 23.49 2.96
N ASN A 29 -0.35 24.54 3.58
CA ASN A 29 0.43 25.51 4.36
C ASN A 29 -0.32 25.89 5.63
N GLU A 30 0.30 26.68 6.50
CA GLU A 30 -0.27 27.08 7.80
C GLU A 30 -1.62 27.80 7.66
N LYS A 31 -1.78 28.64 6.64
CA LYS A 31 -3.01 29.40 6.42
C LYS A 31 -4.18 28.49 6.04
N ASN A 32 -4.01 27.65 5.02
CA ASN A 32 -5.11 26.82 4.53
C ASN A 32 -5.43 25.63 5.45
N ILE A 33 -4.43 25.06 6.13
CA ILE A 33 -4.68 23.97 7.10
C ILE A 33 -5.46 24.46 8.31
N LYS A 34 -5.24 25.70 8.74
CA LYS A 34 -6.04 26.34 9.78
C LYS A 34 -7.51 26.45 9.35
N LEU A 35 -7.78 26.94 8.13
CA LEU A 35 -9.14 27.02 7.59
C LEU A 35 -9.79 25.62 7.48
N LEU A 36 -9.02 24.61 7.08
CA LEU A 36 -9.51 23.23 7.03
C LEU A 36 -9.87 22.70 8.43
N SER A 37 -9.15 23.10 9.46
CA SER A 37 -9.44 22.68 10.84
C SER A 37 -10.70 23.32 11.44
N GLU A 38 -11.18 24.42 10.87
CA GLU A 38 -12.39 25.11 11.29
C GLU A 38 -13.68 24.45 10.78
N ILE A 39 -13.57 23.50 9.85
CA ILE A 39 -14.68 22.71 9.33
C ILE A 39 -14.63 21.28 9.85
N PRO A 40 -15.75 20.56 9.95
CA PRO A 40 -15.79 19.18 10.45
C PRO A 40 -15.26 18.19 9.41
N ILE A 41 -13.97 18.32 9.05
CA ILE A 41 -13.32 17.43 8.11
C ILE A 41 -12.98 16.09 8.79
N ASN A 42 -13.37 14.96 8.18
CA ASN A 42 -13.11 13.65 8.75
C ASN A 42 -13.33 12.53 7.72
N PRO A 43 -12.26 11.92 7.21
CA PRO A 43 -10.85 12.24 7.46
C PRO A 43 -10.33 13.39 6.59
N LEU A 44 -9.21 13.99 6.97
CA LEU A 44 -8.45 14.84 6.05
C LEU A 44 -7.67 13.92 5.08
N ARG A 45 -8.04 13.98 3.80
CA ARG A 45 -7.35 13.20 2.76
C ARG A 45 -6.23 14.00 2.13
N ILE A 46 -5.02 13.43 2.13
CA ILE A 46 -3.83 14.06 1.54
C ILE A 46 -3.19 13.07 0.58
N ALA A 47 -3.00 13.44 -0.68
CA ALA A 47 -2.40 12.58 -1.69
C ALA A 47 -0.92 12.27 -1.39
N PHE A 48 -0.52 11.01 -1.57
CA PHE A 48 0.86 10.55 -1.43
C PHE A 48 1.23 9.53 -2.51
N ASP A 49 1.20 9.97 -3.77
CA ASP A 49 1.36 9.07 -4.92
C ASP A 49 2.82 8.81 -5.31
N SER A 50 3.78 9.57 -4.79
CA SER A 50 5.19 9.41 -5.11
C SER A 50 6.09 9.75 -3.93
N MET A 51 7.19 9.00 -3.78
CA MET A 51 8.24 9.27 -2.81
C MET A 51 8.91 10.64 -3.01
N LYS A 52 8.84 11.22 -4.22
CA LYS A 52 9.30 12.59 -4.51
C LYS A 52 8.61 13.65 -3.64
N PHE A 53 7.39 13.37 -3.22
CA PHE A 53 6.59 14.30 -2.40
C PHE A 53 6.63 13.98 -0.90
N ARG A 54 7.48 13.06 -0.46
CA ARG A 54 7.60 12.65 0.94
C ARG A 54 7.68 13.84 1.91
N LYS A 55 8.63 14.76 1.68
CA LYS A 55 8.82 15.94 2.55
C LYS A 55 7.58 16.82 2.65
N HIS A 56 6.88 17.03 1.52
CA HIS A 56 5.65 17.81 1.51
C HIS A 56 4.53 17.08 2.26
N TYR A 57 4.42 15.77 2.06
CA TYR A 57 3.42 14.95 2.73
C TYR A 57 3.62 14.93 4.26
N GLU A 58 4.82 14.62 4.73
CA GLU A 58 5.15 14.62 6.16
C GLU A 58 4.91 16.01 6.80
N LYS A 59 5.29 17.09 6.11
CA LYS A 59 5.00 18.47 6.55
C LYS A 59 3.49 18.72 6.63
N ALA A 60 2.72 18.30 5.64
CA ALA A 60 1.26 18.49 5.61
C ALA A 60 0.57 17.75 6.77
N ILE A 61 0.97 16.50 7.05
CA ILE A 61 0.48 15.75 8.20
C ILE A 61 0.81 16.50 9.51
N LYS A 62 2.07 16.91 9.70
CA LYS A 62 2.50 17.65 10.89
C LYS A 62 1.71 18.93 11.11
N LEU A 63 1.49 19.71 10.04
CA LEU A 63 0.67 20.91 10.11
C LEU A 63 -0.78 20.60 10.53
N GLY A 64 -1.37 19.54 9.98
CA GLY A 64 -2.71 19.09 10.37
C GLY A 64 -2.78 18.67 11.84
N VAL A 65 -1.79 17.94 12.32
CA VAL A 65 -1.66 17.51 13.73
C VAL A 65 -1.60 18.73 14.65
N ASN A 66 -0.80 19.74 14.29
CA ASN A 66 -0.68 21.00 15.06
C ASN A 66 -2.00 21.76 15.15
N GLN A 67 -2.92 21.60 14.19
CA GLN A 67 -4.28 22.13 14.21
C GLN A 67 -5.30 21.19 14.86
N GLY A 68 -4.84 20.11 15.52
CA GLY A 68 -5.72 19.17 16.23
C GLY A 68 -6.39 18.11 15.36
N ILE A 69 -6.07 18.01 14.08
CA ILE A 69 -6.61 16.97 13.21
C ILE A 69 -6.00 15.62 13.59
N LYS A 70 -6.83 14.62 13.89
CA LYS A 70 -6.41 13.29 14.36
C LYS A 70 -6.66 12.17 13.35
N LYS A 71 -7.46 12.41 12.32
CA LYS A 71 -7.84 11.39 11.34
C LYS A 71 -7.48 11.83 9.93
N PHE A 72 -6.62 11.08 9.30
CA PHE A 72 -6.14 11.28 7.95
C PHE A 72 -6.42 10.04 7.09
N SER A 73 -6.39 10.22 5.79
CA SER A 73 -6.37 9.09 4.86
C SER A 73 -5.68 9.47 3.56
N ASN A 74 -5.32 8.46 2.78
CA ASN A 74 -4.80 8.62 1.43
C ASN A 74 -5.11 7.43 0.55
N TYR A 75 -5.09 7.65 -0.74
CA TYR A 75 -4.93 6.63 -1.75
C TYR A 75 -3.45 6.55 -2.11
N LEU A 76 -2.91 5.35 -2.22
CA LEU A 76 -1.52 5.09 -2.61
C LEU A 76 -1.52 4.34 -3.93
N LEU A 77 -1.31 5.04 -5.02
CA LEU A 77 -1.24 4.40 -6.34
C LEU A 77 0.02 3.54 -6.44
N TYR A 78 -0.12 2.32 -6.94
CA TYR A 78 0.97 1.42 -7.27
C TYR A 78 0.77 0.86 -8.69
N ASN A 79 1.78 0.21 -9.25
CA ASN A 79 1.74 -0.29 -10.62
C ASN A 79 1.79 0.84 -11.67
N TYR A 80 2.57 1.88 -11.40
CA TYR A 80 2.82 2.98 -12.35
C TYR A 80 4.33 3.09 -12.65
N ASN A 81 4.96 4.24 -12.41
CA ASN A 81 6.39 4.46 -12.56
C ASN A 81 7.15 4.24 -11.24
N ASP A 82 6.45 3.83 -10.21
CA ASP A 82 6.99 3.48 -8.90
C ASP A 82 7.55 2.05 -8.90
N GLN A 83 8.52 1.82 -8.03
CA GLN A 83 8.96 0.46 -7.72
C GLN A 83 8.08 -0.15 -6.61
N PRO A 84 7.99 -1.49 -6.51
CA PRO A 84 7.29 -2.13 -5.41
C PRO A 84 7.74 -1.64 -4.03
N ALA A 85 9.04 -1.44 -3.84
CA ALA A 85 9.61 -0.87 -2.62
C ALA A 85 9.06 0.53 -2.27
N ASP A 86 8.68 1.35 -3.27
CA ASP A 86 8.12 2.68 -3.01
C ASP A 86 6.72 2.59 -2.39
N LEU A 87 5.92 1.58 -2.76
CA LEU A 87 4.65 1.30 -2.08
C LEU A 87 4.89 0.94 -0.62
N TYR A 88 5.83 0.02 -0.35
CA TYR A 88 6.19 -0.38 1.01
C TYR A 88 6.63 0.83 1.85
N LYS A 89 7.54 1.66 1.32
CA LYS A 89 8.04 2.87 2.00
C LYS A 89 6.92 3.85 2.33
N ARG A 90 6.02 4.11 1.40
CA ARG A 90 4.89 5.03 1.62
C ARG A 90 3.94 4.51 2.70
N LEU A 91 3.65 3.21 2.71
CA LEU A 91 2.86 2.58 3.77
C LEU A 91 3.56 2.65 5.12
N LYS A 92 4.86 2.33 5.15
CA LYS A 92 5.67 2.40 6.38
C LYS A 92 5.71 3.80 6.97
N ILE A 93 5.91 4.84 6.14
CA ILE A 93 5.87 6.23 6.57
C ILE A 93 4.53 6.55 7.25
N ASN A 94 3.41 6.12 6.69
CA ASN A 94 2.09 6.36 7.30
C ASN A 94 1.95 5.68 8.67
N VAL A 95 2.45 4.46 8.80
CA VAL A 95 2.44 3.75 10.09
C VAL A 95 3.35 4.44 11.11
N ASP A 96 4.55 4.83 10.70
CA ASP A 96 5.50 5.53 11.56
C ASP A 96 4.91 6.89 12.04
N LEU A 97 4.28 7.67 11.16
CA LEU A 97 3.59 8.91 11.51
C LEU A 97 2.39 8.70 12.45
N CYS A 98 1.67 7.56 12.30
CA CYS A 98 0.61 7.20 13.25
C CYS A 98 1.13 7.02 14.66
N ASP A 99 2.29 6.38 14.80
CA ASP A 99 2.92 6.12 16.09
C ASP A 99 3.55 7.40 16.65
N GLU A 100 4.28 8.17 15.82
CA GLU A 100 4.96 9.41 16.23
C GLU A 100 3.98 10.47 16.77
N TYR A 101 2.86 10.68 16.08
CA TYR A 101 1.89 11.74 16.45
C TYR A 101 0.65 11.22 17.17
N ASN A 102 0.56 9.93 17.46
CA ASN A 102 -0.64 9.29 18.02
C ASN A 102 -1.93 9.65 17.26
N ILE A 103 -1.89 9.49 15.94
CA ILE A 103 -2.97 9.79 15.01
C ILE A 103 -3.43 8.52 14.27
N GLN A 104 -4.44 8.66 13.43
CA GLN A 104 -4.91 7.62 12.52
C GLN A 104 -4.71 8.08 11.07
N ILE A 105 -3.91 7.35 10.30
CA ILE A 105 -3.83 7.49 8.85
C ILE A 105 -4.32 6.18 8.24
N TYR A 106 -5.40 6.25 7.47
CA TYR A 106 -5.91 5.12 6.72
C TYR A 106 -5.39 5.18 5.28
N SER A 107 -4.56 4.23 4.91
CA SER A 107 -4.01 4.10 3.57
C SER A 107 -4.79 3.07 2.77
N PHE A 108 -5.13 3.43 1.54
CA PHE A 108 -5.84 2.58 0.59
C PHE A 108 -4.96 2.37 -0.65
N PRO A 109 -4.13 1.32 -0.70
CA PRO A 109 -3.37 1.01 -1.91
C PRO A 109 -4.32 0.70 -3.06
N MET A 110 -4.11 1.38 -4.20
CA MET A 110 -4.92 1.23 -5.40
C MET A 110 -4.03 0.93 -6.60
N LYS A 111 -4.37 -0.13 -7.34
CA LYS A 111 -3.70 -0.44 -8.59
C LYS A 111 -3.97 0.69 -9.60
N TYR A 112 -2.89 1.33 -10.08
CA TYR A 112 -2.99 2.27 -11.18
C TYR A 112 -3.40 1.54 -12.46
N HIS A 113 -4.27 2.19 -13.21
CA HIS A 113 -4.63 1.82 -14.56
C HIS A 113 -4.74 3.09 -15.40
N PRO A 114 -4.16 3.13 -16.61
CA PRO A 114 -4.26 4.28 -17.50
C PRO A 114 -5.73 4.58 -17.83
N ILE A 115 -6.10 5.85 -17.72
CA ILE A 115 -7.46 6.32 -18.07
C ILE A 115 -7.50 7.01 -19.43
N PHE A 116 -6.34 7.29 -20.02
CA PHE A 116 -6.19 7.90 -21.34
C PHE A 116 -5.24 7.07 -22.20
N GLY A 117 -5.25 7.34 -23.50
CA GLY A 117 -4.38 6.69 -24.47
C GLY A 117 -4.81 5.27 -24.85
N ILE A 118 -3.93 4.56 -25.55
CA ILE A 118 -4.16 3.20 -26.06
C ILE A 118 -4.33 2.21 -24.91
N GLU A 119 -3.57 2.39 -23.85
CA GLU A 119 -3.54 1.49 -22.70
C GLU A 119 -4.81 1.54 -21.82
N LYS A 120 -5.74 2.49 -22.05
CA LYS A 120 -6.98 2.60 -21.26
C LYS A 120 -7.86 1.35 -21.29
N LEU A 121 -7.77 0.56 -22.37
CA LEU A 121 -8.53 -0.69 -22.54
C LEU A 121 -7.72 -1.93 -22.17
N ASN A 122 -6.43 -1.78 -21.88
CA ASN A 122 -5.54 -2.88 -21.55
C ASN A 122 -5.69 -3.26 -20.06
N ARG A 123 -6.59 -4.20 -19.78
CA ARG A 123 -6.80 -4.71 -18.39
C ARG A 123 -5.57 -5.39 -17.80
N GLU A 124 -4.62 -5.79 -18.63
CA GLU A 124 -3.37 -6.44 -18.26
C GLU A 124 -2.22 -5.45 -18.06
N TYR A 125 -2.51 -4.13 -18.08
CA TYR A 125 -1.52 -3.10 -17.90
C TYR A 125 -0.64 -3.34 -16.67
N LEU A 126 0.67 -3.28 -16.89
CA LEU A 126 1.70 -3.36 -15.86
C LEU A 126 2.60 -2.13 -15.96
N GLY A 127 2.88 -1.52 -14.83
CA GLY A 127 3.84 -0.42 -14.72
C GLY A 127 5.28 -0.90 -15.02
N VAL A 128 6.16 0.04 -15.34
CA VAL A 128 7.53 -0.23 -15.82
C VAL A 128 8.35 -1.16 -14.91
N HIS A 129 8.15 -1.04 -13.59
CA HIS A 129 8.87 -1.82 -12.58
C HIS A 129 8.01 -2.91 -11.93
N TRP A 130 6.85 -3.18 -12.50
CA TRP A 130 5.88 -4.14 -11.97
C TRP A 130 5.76 -5.35 -12.89
N ASN A 131 5.51 -6.49 -12.30
CA ASN A 131 5.16 -7.71 -13.02
C ASN A 131 3.82 -8.25 -12.50
N ARG A 132 3.26 -9.21 -13.22
CA ARG A 132 1.95 -9.79 -12.88
C ARG A 132 1.95 -10.42 -11.49
N LYS A 133 3.03 -11.10 -11.12
CA LYS A 133 3.17 -11.75 -9.83
C LYS A 133 3.12 -10.75 -8.68
N PHE A 134 3.90 -9.66 -8.76
CA PHE A 134 3.97 -8.66 -7.70
C PHE A 134 2.61 -7.94 -7.51
N VAL A 135 1.95 -7.59 -8.61
CA VAL A 135 0.61 -7.02 -8.55
C VAL A 135 -0.37 -7.96 -7.85
N ARG A 136 -0.35 -9.27 -8.18
CA ARG A 136 -1.22 -10.26 -7.54
C ARG A 136 -0.87 -10.47 -6.07
N SER A 137 0.40 -10.52 -5.72
CA SER A 137 0.83 -10.64 -4.32
C SER A 137 0.35 -9.47 -3.46
N VAL A 138 0.51 -8.23 -3.96
CA VAL A 138 -0.05 -7.04 -3.27
C VAL A 138 -1.57 -7.16 -3.13
N GLN A 139 -2.29 -7.56 -4.18
CA GLN A 139 -3.75 -7.77 -4.11
C GLN A 139 -4.13 -8.85 -3.11
N ALA A 140 -3.38 -9.95 -3.01
CA ALA A 140 -3.61 -10.99 -2.02
C ALA A 140 -3.47 -10.47 -0.58
N VAL A 141 -2.40 -9.69 -0.30
CA VAL A 141 -2.24 -9.00 1.00
C VAL A 141 -3.41 -8.06 1.26
N LEU A 142 -3.81 -7.25 0.27
CA LEU A 142 -4.92 -6.31 0.42
C LEU A 142 -6.27 -7.01 0.66
N ASN A 143 -6.52 -8.14 0.02
CA ASN A 143 -7.71 -8.95 0.28
C ASN A 143 -7.73 -9.45 1.73
N ALA A 144 -6.60 -9.96 2.24
CA ALA A 144 -6.47 -10.41 3.62
C ALA A 144 -6.61 -9.26 4.63
N THR A 145 -6.21 -8.04 4.28
CA THR A 145 -6.30 -6.83 5.12
C THR A 145 -7.55 -5.97 4.85
N LYS A 146 -8.48 -6.46 4.04
CA LYS A 146 -9.70 -5.73 3.62
C LYS A 146 -9.40 -4.40 2.93
N GLY A 147 -8.28 -4.31 2.21
CA GLY A 147 -7.90 -3.15 1.39
C GLY A 147 -7.53 -1.89 2.15
N LYS A 148 -7.41 -1.95 3.49
CA LYS A 148 -7.14 -0.78 4.31
C LYS A 148 -6.00 -1.02 5.30
N ILE A 149 -4.99 -0.18 5.24
CA ILE A 149 -3.87 -0.19 6.16
C ILE A 149 -3.99 1.02 7.09
N GLY A 150 -4.02 0.77 8.37
CA GLY A 150 -4.17 1.81 9.40
C GLY A 150 -3.04 1.77 10.42
N LYS A 151 -3.28 2.37 11.58
CA LYS A 151 -2.39 2.34 12.73
C LYS A 151 -2.10 0.90 13.17
N GLY A 152 -0.87 0.66 13.57
CA GLY A 152 -0.44 -0.62 14.14
C GLY A 152 0.78 -1.19 13.39
N LYS A 153 1.97 -0.89 13.92
CA LYS A 153 3.24 -1.35 13.36
C LYS A 153 3.33 -2.88 13.28
N SER A 154 2.90 -3.58 14.33
CA SER A 154 2.89 -5.03 14.36
C SER A 154 2.01 -5.63 13.26
N PHE A 155 0.80 -5.07 13.05
CA PHE A 155 -0.09 -5.50 11.98
C PHE A 155 0.53 -5.21 10.59
N PHE A 156 1.10 -4.03 10.39
CA PHE A 156 1.77 -3.68 9.14
C PHE A 156 2.94 -4.63 8.84
N GLN A 157 3.81 -4.86 9.82
CA GLN A 157 4.94 -5.77 9.67
C GLN A 157 4.50 -7.20 9.36
N LYS A 158 3.42 -7.65 9.97
CA LYS A 158 2.84 -8.96 9.69
C LYS A 158 2.27 -9.05 8.27
N ALA A 159 1.65 -7.99 7.75
CA ALA A 159 1.05 -7.97 6.43
C ALA A 159 2.07 -7.75 5.30
N PHE A 160 3.02 -6.83 5.49
CA PHE A 160 3.93 -6.36 4.43
C PHE A 160 5.41 -6.66 4.68
N GLY A 161 5.76 -7.28 5.80
CA GLY A 161 7.15 -7.51 6.21
C GLY A 161 7.71 -6.40 7.10
N LYS A 162 8.79 -6.69 7.82
CA LYS A 162 9.48 -5.75 8.73
C LYS A 162 10.29 -4.72 7.97
N ASP A 163 10.82 -5.13 6.82
CA ASP A 163 11.66 -4.34 5.93
C ASP A 163 11.39 -4.64 4.45
N GLU A 164 12.13 -3.99 3.56
CA GLU A 164 11.99 -4.18 2.11
C GLU A 164 12.34 -5.60 1.67
N SER A 165 13.29 -6.27 2.31
CA SER A 165 13.67 -7.64 1.98
C SER A 165 12.54 -8.62 2.28
N GLU A 166 11.94 -8.53 3.48
CA GLU A 166 10.76 -9.32 3.81
C GLU A 166 9.55 -8.98 2.92
N PHE A 167 9.41 -7.72 2.51
CA PHE A 167 8.37 -7.36 1.55
C PHE A 167 8.57 -8.06 0.20
N TYR A 168 9.79 -8.09 -0.34
CA TYR A 168 10.07 -8.84 -1.56
C TYR A 168 9.90 -10.35 -1.37
N LYS A 169 10.25 -10.91 -0.20
CA LYS A 169 9.91 -12.31 0.15
C LYS A 169 8.41 -12.56 -0.08
N ILE A 170 7.55 -11.67 0.43
CA ILE A 170 6.09 -11.77 0.26
C ILE A 170 5.68 -11.65 -1.21
N LEU A 171 6.33 -10.77 -1.99
CA LEU A 171 6.00 -10.62 -3.40
C LEU A 171 6.28 -11.88 -4.22
N TYR A 172 7.33 -12.64 -3.90
CA TYR A 172 7.65 -13.91 -4.55
C TYR A 172 6.86 -15.10 -3.99
N MET A 173 6.37 -15.01 -2.75
CA MET A 173 5.67 -16.08 -2.05
C MET A 173 4.45 -16.59 -2.84
N PRO A 174 4.17 -17.91 -2.83
CA PRO A 174 2.92 -18.43 -3.41
C PRO A 174 1.69 -17.71 -2.87
N GLU A 175 0.73 -17.40 -3.75
CA GLU A 175 -0.47 -16.62 -3.37
C GLU A 175 -1.25 -17.27 -2.23
N ALA A 176 -1.35 -18.62 -2.24
CA ALA A 176 -1.99 -19.36 -1.15
C ALA A 176 -1.32 -19.11 0.21
N PHE A 177 0.02 -19.01 0.24
CA PHE A 177 0.76 -18.72 1.46
C PHE A 177 0.48 -17.30 1.99
N ILE A 178 0.24 -16.35 1.09
CA ILE A 178 -0.14 -14.97 1.48
C ILE A 178 -1.54 -14.97 2.07
N VAL A 179 -2.51 -15.63 1.42
CA VAL A 179 -3.93 -15.62 1.82
C VAL A 179 -4.15 -16.39 3.13
N TYR A 180 -3.52 -17.56 3.26
CA TYR A 180 -3.64 -18.43 4.45
C TYR A 180 -2.40 -18.35 5.33
N ARG A 181 -1.82 -17.19 5.44
CA ARG A 181 -0.51 -16.96 6.03
C ARG A 181 -0.34 -17.54 7.43
N LEU A 182 -1.33 -17.37 8.30
CA LEU A 182 -1.27 -17.90 9.67
C LEU A 182 -1.11 -19.43 9.69
N PHE A 183 -1.77 -20.13 8.79
CA PHE A 183 -1.65 -21.58 8.68
C PHE A 183 -0.26 -21.99 8.20
N PHE A 184 0.22 -21.40 7.12
CA PHE A 184 1.51 -21.76 6.53
C PHE A 184 2.71 -21.34 7.39
N GLU A 185 2.59 -20.25 8.16
CA GLU A 185 3.59 -19.86 9.17
C GLU A 185 3.59 -20.84 10.37
N ALA A 186 2.41 -21.24 10.84
CA ALA A 186 2.27 -22.17 11.98
C ALA A 186 2.75 -23.61 11.65
N THR A 187 2.84 -23.98 10.38
CA THR A 187 3.32 -25.28 9.90
C THR A 187 4.74 -25.22 9.36
N ASP A 188 5.47 -24.10 9.56
CA ASP A 188 6.82 -23.83 9.08
C ASP A 188 7.01 -23.91 7.56
N LEU A 189 5.95 -24.16 6.78
CA LEU A 189 6.00 -24.30 5.33
C LEU A 189 6.45 -23.01 4.62
N THR A 190 6.15 -21.83 5.21
CA THR A 190 6.60 -20.55 4.65
C THR A 190 8.11 -20.40 4.74
N ASP A 191 8.70 -20.77 5.86
CA ASP A 191 10.16 -20.68 6.06
C ASP A 191 10.88 -21.76 5.26
N GLN A 192 10.37 -22.98 5.26
CA GLN A 192 10.88 -24.04 4.39
C GLN A 192 10.90 -23.62 2.91
N TRP A 193 9.79 -23.09 2.38
CA TRP A 193 9.74 -22.57 1.01
C TRP A 193 10.80 -21.48 0.76
N TRP A 194 11.00 -20.60 1.73
CA TRP A 194 11.96 -19.51 1.56
C TRP A 194 13.39 -20.00 1.58
N ASP A 195 13.71 -20.96 2.44
CA ASP A 195 15.02 -21.59 2.52
C ASP A 195 15.33 -22.38 1.24
N ASP A 196 14.37 -23.17 0.75
CA ASP A 196 14.48 -23.88 -0.52
C ASP A 196 14.71 -22.92 -1.69
N PHE A 197 13.94 -21.82 -1.74
CA PHE A 197 14.07 -20.80 -2.78
C PHE A 197 15.45 -20.13 -2.78
N ASN A 198 16.00 -19.82 -1.61
CA ASN A 198 17.33 -19.21 -1.49
C ASN A 198 18.49 -20.21 -1.57
N SER A 199 18.23 -21.51 -1.43
CA SER A 199 19.25 -22.56 -1.61
C SER A 199 19.59 -22.84 -3.08
N LEU A 200 18.80 -22.30 -4.00
CA LEU A 200 19.07 -22.41 -5.44
C LEU A 200 20.41 -21.73 -5.79
N SER A 201 21.12 -22.31 -6.76
CA SER A 201 22.29 -21.62 -7.31
C SER A 201 21.88 -20.23 -7.86
N PRO A 202 22.80 -19.25 -7.92
CA PRO A 202 22.46 -17.91 -8.42
C PRO A 202 21.78 -17.93 -9.80
N GLU A 203 22.23 -18.81 -10.70
CA GLU A 203 21.64 -18.97 -12.02
C GLU A 203 20.20 -19.52 -11.94
N ASN A 204 19.97 -20.58 -11.18
CA ASN A 204 18.66 -21.18 -11.01
C ASN A 204 17.71 -20.25 -10.26
N LEU A 205 18.20 -19.47 -9.31
CA LEU A 205 17.41 -18.45 -8.60
C LEU A 205 16.90 -17.38 -9.56
N GLU A 206 17.73 -16.87 -10.47
CA GLU A 206 17.31 -15.90 -11.48
C GLU A 206 16.29 -16.48 -12.47
N ILE A 207 16.45 -17.75 -12.85
CA ILE A 207 15.48 -18.46 -13.68
C ILE A 207 14.15 -18.61 -12.93
N ALA A 208 14.19 -19.06 -11.68
CA ALA A 208 13.01 -19.23 -10.84
C ALA A 208 12.26 -17.89 -10.64
N LYS A 209 12.98 -16.79 -10.36
CA LYS A 209 12.40 -15.45 -10.27
C LYS A 209 11.67 -15.06 -11.56
N LYS A 210 12.31 -15.22 -12.72
CA LYS A 210 11.70 -14.91 -14.02
C LYS A 210 10.42 -15.72 -14.28
N ILE A 211 10.42 -17.01 -13.97
CA ILE A 211 9.25 -17.88 -14.10
C ILE A 211 8.11 -17.37 -13.20
N ILE A 212 8.42 -17.05 -11.94
CA ILE A 212 7.45 -16.56 -10.97
C ILE A 212 6.89 -15.18 -11.41
N GLU A 213 7.76 -14.28 -11.86
CA GLU A 213 7.38 -12.92 -12.29
C GLU A 213 6.46 -12.92 -13.51
N LEU A 214 6.70 -13.80 -14.46
CA LEU A 214 5.80 -13.99 -15.60
C LEU A 214 4.42 -14.51 -15.16
N ASN A 215 4.35 -15.19 -14.03
CA ASN A 215 3.15 -15.83 -13.49
C ASN A 215 2.41 -16.67 -14.56
N ASN A 216 3.18 -17.30 -15.44
CA ASN A 216 2.69 -18.11 -16.52
C ASN A 216 3.29 -19.52 -16.42
N PHE A 217 2.58 -20.39 -15.74
CA PHE A 217 3.04 -21.75 -15.47
C PHE A 217 2.70 -22.76 -16.58
N LYS A 218 2.10 -22.31 -17.68
CA LYS A 218 1.69 -23.18 -18.79
C LYS A 218 2.88 -23.86 -19.51
N HIS A 219 4.08 -23.30 -19.41
CA HIS A 219 5.29 -23.78 -20.07
C HIS A 219 6.31 -24.44 -19.12
N LEU A 220 5.96 -24.71 -17.86
CA LEU A 220 6.85 -25.38 -16.92
C LEU A 220 7.29 -26.79 -17.37
N GLN A 221 6.54 -27.43 -18.27
CA GLN A 221 6.89 -28.73 -18.84
C GLN A 221 8.10 -28.68 -19.80
N THR A 222 8.50 -27.49 -20.26
CA THR A 222 9.65 -27.33 -21.18
C THR A 222 10.94 -26.96 -20.49
N LEU A 223 10.89 -26.61 -19.20
CA LEU A 223 12.07 -26.39 -18.38
C LEU A 223 12.30 -27.65 -17.54
N SER A 224 12.96 -28.66 -18.17
CA SER A 224 13.53 -29.76 -17.39
C SER A 224 14.60 -29.16 -16.49
N ILE A 225 14.25 -28.89 -15.24
CA ILE A 225 15.24 -28.71 -14.17
C ILE A 225 15.85 -30.10 -14.03
N ASN A 226 17.01 -30.30 -14.64
CA ASN A 226 17.83 -31.50 -14.42
C ASN A 226 18.27 -31.45 -12.95
N SER A 227 17.43 -32.01 -12.08
CA SER A 227 17.85 -32.42 -10.75
C SER A 227 18.76 -33.61 -10.90
N LYS A 228 20.05 -33.38 -10.79
CA LYS A 228 21.01 -34.39 -10.34
C LYS A 228 21.50 -33.99 -8.98
#